data_0173a6e6f4661ba4b351f2e430716a3b
#
_entry.id   0173a6e6f4661ba4b351f2e430716a3b
#
_cell.length_a   1.000
_cell.length_b   1.000
_cell.length_c   1.000
_cell.angle_alpha   90.00
_cell.angle_beta   90.00
_cell.angle_gamma   90.00
#
_symmetry.space_group_name_H-M   'P 1'
#
loop_
_entity.id
_entity.type
_entity.pdbx_description
1 polymer ?
#
loop_
_entity_poly.entity_id
_entity_poly.type
_entity_poly.pdbx_seq_one_letter_code
_entity_poly.pdbx_strand_id
1 'polypeptide(L)'
;MSDLTIIFLTVNKVPDAWAEYHKSVLLAAIGDTPIITISREPMDWGLNLIQSEEPSVNNIYRQILRGAKLATTPYIAIAEDDTLYHADHFKFRPPLDTYGYDMHRWGLFTWGKPTFYYKDRISNAAMIAPRELVIKSLEERFAKYPDTQIGELGKEKGTTLDRHNTVGYWPDTGMIFFSHVNSLDPTEQHKSKKMGTVQAYEIPYWGRAENLVQNWK
;
A
#
# COMPACT_ATOMS: atom_id res chain seq x y z
N MET A 1 -13.22 -8.10 18.98
CA MET A 1 -12.99 -6.81 18.29
C MET A 1 -11.67 -6.92 17.55
N SER A 2 -11.57 -6.38 16.35
CA SER A 2 -10.30 -6.35 15.60
C SER A 2 -9.25 -5.51 16.34
N ASP A 3 -8.00 -5.94 16.31
CA ASP A 3 -6.84 -5.17 16.82
C ASP A 3 -6.13 -4.37 15.71
N LEU A 4 -6.68 -4.39 14.48
CA LEU A 4 -6.16 -3.77 13.28
C LEU A 4 -7.20 -2.82 12.67
N THR A 5 -6.75 -1.68 12.15
CA THR A 5 -7.52 -0.80 11.26
C THR A 5 -6.79 -0.70 9.92
N ILE A 6 -7.52 -0.83 8.82
CA ILE A 6 -7.01 -0.60 7.48
C ILE A 6 -7.10 0.90 7.15
N ILE A 7 -6.02 1.50 6.72
CA ILE A 7 -6.01 2.85 6.14
C ILE A 7 -5.89 2.69 4.63
N PHE A 8 -7.02 2.87 3.94
CA PHE A 8 -7.10 2.77 2.49
C PHE A 8 -6.86 4.14 1.85
N LEU A 9 -5.88 4.21 0.96
CA LEU A 9 -5.48 5.44 0.28
C LEU A 9 -5.83 5.37 -1.20
N THR A 10 -6.52 6.38 -1.70
CA THR A 10 -6.81 6.53 -3.13
C THR A 10 -6.86 7.99 -3.54
N VAL A 11 -6.48 8.26 -4.77
CA VAL A 11 -6.68 9.55 -5.44
C VAL A 11 -7.82 9.49 -6.46
N ASN A 12 -8.58 8.39 -6.48
CA ASN A 12 -9.71 8.12 -7.39
C ASN A 12 -9.33 8.25 -8.88
N LYS A 13 -8.16 7.74 -9.27
CA LYS A 13 -7.65 7.78 -10.66
C LYS A 13 -7.49 6.41 -11.31
N VAL A 14 -7.86 5.35 -10.60
CA VAL A 14 -7.94 4.01 -11.19
C VAL A 14 -9.23 3.87 -11.99
N PRO A 15 -9.31 2.98 -13.00
CA PRO A 15 -10.55 2.74 -13.73
C PRO A 15 -11.69 2.26 -12.82
N ASP A 16 -12.94 2.66 -13.09
CA ASP A 16 -14.10 2.30 -12.27
C ASP A 16 -14.27 0.79 -12.13
N ALA A 17 -14.14 0.04 -13.24
CA ALA A 17 -14.22 -1.42 -13.20
C ALA A 17 -13.15 -2.04 -12.29
N TRP A 18 -11.96 -1.49 -12.31
CA TRP A 18 -10.90 -1.89 -11.40
C TRP A 18 -11.22 -1.54 -9.94
N ALA A 19 -11.71 -0.34 -9.68
CA ALA A 19 -12.07 0.11 -8.33
C ALA A 19 -13.08 -0.83 -7.68
N GLU A 20 -14.11 -1.25 -8.40
CA GLU A 20 -15.11 -2.21 -7.94
C GLU A 20 -14.51 -3.61 -7.70
N TYR A 21 -13.70 -4.10 -8.63
CA TYR A 21 -13.00 -5.37 -8.48
C TYR A 21 -12.07 -5.34 -7.25
N HIS A 22 -11.23 -4.32 -7.15
CA HIS A 22 -10.31 -4.12 -6.03
C HIS A 22 -11.06 -4.10 -4.69
N LYS A 23 -12.16 -3.32 -4.62
CA LYS A 23 -13.01 -3.23 -3.43
C LYS A 23 -13.51 -4.60 -3.00
N SER A 24 -14.01 -5.40 -3.95
CA SER A 24 -14.50 -6.75 -3.65
C SER A 24 -13.40 -7.67 -3.09
N VAL A 25 -12.21 -7.62 -3.68
CA VAL A 25 -11.05 -8.41 -3.23
C VAL A 25 -10.58 -7.97 -1.84
N LEU A 26 -10.45 -6.66 -1.62
CA LEU A 26 -9.98 -6.15 -0.33
C LEU A 26 -11.00 -6.43 0.78
N LEU A 27 -12.29 -6.25 0.55
CA LEU A 27 -13.34 -6.57 1.54
C LEU A 27 -13.33 -8.06 1.90
N ALA A 28 -13.15 -8.94 0.92
CA ALA A 28 -13.02 -10.38 1.18
C ALA A 28 -11.76 -10.70 2.02
N ALA A 29 -10.67 -9.96 1.82
CA ALA A 29 -9.42 -10.18 2.55
C ALA A 29 -9.46 -9.66 3.99
N ILE A 30 -10.14 -8.53 4.25
CA ILE A 30 -10.16 -7.88 5.58
C ILE A 30 -11.35 -8.32 6.46
N GLY A 31 -12.43 -8.86 5.86
CA GLY A 31 -13.67 -9.20 6.59
C GLY A 31 -14.23 -7.99 7.35
N ASP A 32 -14.53 -8.17 8.63
CA ASP A 32 -15.09 -7.13 9.51
C ASP A 32 -14.03 -6.17 10.10
N THR A 33 -12.80 -6.18 9.57
CA THR A 33 -11.75 -5.27 10.04
C THR A 33 -12.12 -3.81 9.74
N PRO A 34 -12.07 -2.89 10.72
CA PRO A 34 -12.36 -1.48 10.48
C PRO A 34 -11.50 -0.89 9.37
N ILE A 35 -12.12 -0.06 8.53
CA ILE A 35 -11.42 0.65 7.46
C ILE A 35 -11.65 2.16 7.58
N ILE A 36 -10.58 2.92 7.34
CA ILE A 36 -10.59 4.37 7.17
C ILE A 36 -10.14 4.65 5.74
N THR A 37 -11.04 5.19 4.94
CA THR A 37 -10.78 5.53 3.56
C THR A 37 -10.37 6.99 3.44
N ILE A 38 -9.25 7.27 2.81
CA ILE A 38 -8.77 8.62 2.50
C ILE A 38 -8.74 8.78 0.98
N SER A 39 -9.63 9.63 0.48
CA SER A 39 -9.93 9.73 -0.95
C SER A 39 -10.05 11.19 -1.39
N ARG A 40 -10.09 11.44 -2.70
CA ARG A 40 -10.39 12.76 -3.26
C ARG A 40 -11.89 12.97 -3.49
N GLU A 41 -12.62 11.89 -3.71
CA GLU A 41 -14.05 11.89 -3.93
C GLU A 41 -14.75 11.14 -2.79
N PRO A 42 -16.02 11.48 -2.48
CA PRO A 42 -16.78 10.75 -1.47
C PRO A 42 -16.87 9.26 -1.80
N MET A 43 -16.63 8.43 -0.79
CA MET A 43 -16.72 6.98 -0.90
C MET A 43 -17.53 6.42 0.27
N ASP A 44 -18.48 5.54 -0.03
CA ASP A 44 -19.23 4.79 0.98
C ASP A 44 -18.44 3.52 1.35
N TRP A 45 -17.30 3.71 2.04
CA TRP A 45 -16.42 2.64 2.43
C TRP A 45 -15.71 2.93 3.75
N GLY A 46 -16.30 2.50 4.86
CA GLY A 46 -15.83 2.78 6.22
C GLY A 46 -15.94 4.26 6.60
N LEU A 47 -15.05 4.72 7.47
CA LEU A 47 -14.93 6.15 7.78
C LEU A 47 -14.19 6.85 6.65
N ASN A 48 -14.87 7.67 5.86
CA ASN A 48 -14.27 8.37 4.74
C ASN A 48 -13.80 9.79 5.11
N LEU A 49 -12.53 10.07 4.84
CA LEU A 49 -11.91 11.39 4.93
C LEU A 49 -11.54 11.88 3.54
N ILE A 50 -12.15 12.97 3.11
CA ILE A 50 -11.85 13.61 1.81
C ILE A 50 -10.64 14.53 1.97
N GLN A 51 -9.71 14.47 1.02
CA GLN A 51 -8.54 15.33 0.95
C GLN A 51 -8.38 15.91 -0.45
N SER A 52 -7.85 17.13 -0.56
CA SER A 52 -7.66 17.85 -1.82
C SER A 52 -6.20 18.18 -2.14
N GLU A 53 -5.26 17.76 -1.29
CA GLU A 53 -3.84 18.04 -1.52
C GLU A 53 -3.32 17.33 -2.77
N GLU A 54 -2.40 17.98 -3.48
CA GLU A 54 -1.80 17.41 -4.69
C GLU A 54 -1.07 16.09 -4.40
N PRO A 55 -1.17 15.11 -5.30
CA PRO A 55 -0.49 13.83 -5.16
C PRO A 55 1.02 14.02 -5.06
N SER A 56 1.60 13.52 -3.99
CA SER A 56 3.05 13.49 -3.79
C SER A 56 3.41 12.41 -2.77
N VAL A 57 4.67 12.00 -2.74
CA VAL A 57 5.15 11.07 -1.72
C VAL A 57 4.95 11.65 -0.32
N ASN A 58 5.20 12.96 -0.14
CA ASN A 58 5.00 13.61 1.15
C ASN A 58 3.52 13.63 1.56
N ASN A 59 2.61 13.82 0.60
CA ASN A 59 1.18 13.75 0.86
C ASN A 59 0.72 12.35 1.30
N ILE A 60 1.26 11.28 0.73
CA ILE A 60 0.96 9.91 1.19
C ILE A 60 1.22 9.79 2.70
N TYR A 61 2.38 10.24 3.18
CA TYR A 61 2.69 10.20 4.62
C TYR A 61 1.78 11.09 5.47
N ARG A 62 1.33 12.26 4.96
CA ARG A 62 0.34 13.08 5.64
C ARG A 62 -1.00 12.35 5.78
N GLN A 63 -1.43 11.65 4.74
CA GLN A 63 -2.66 10.86 4.78
C GLN A 63 -2.54 9.65 5.72
N ILE A 64 -1.40 8.96 5.72
CA ILE A 64 -1.13 7.89 6.69
C ILE A 64 -1.23 8.42 8.12
N LEU A 65 -0.63 9.57 8.43
CA LEU A 65 -0.71 10.19 9.75
C LEU A 65 -2.16 10.55 10.13
N ARG A 66 -2.94 11.11 9.20
CA ARG A 66 -4.36 11.43 9.42
C ARG A 66 -5.16 10.16 9.73
N GLY A 67 -4.99 9.13 8.92
CA GLY A 67 -5.65 7.84 9.14
C GLY A 67 -5.25 7.19 10.47
N ALA A 68 -3.96 7.19 10.80
CA ALA A 68 -3.45 6.65 12.06
C ALA A 68 -4.06 7.37 13.29
N LYS A 69 -4.23 8.70 13.21
CA LYS A 69 -4.87 9.48 14.29
C LYS A 69 -6.36 9.17 14.46
N LEU A 70 -7.05 8.82 13.39
CA LEU A 70 -8.47 8.43 13.42
C LEU A 70 -8.68 6.98 13.86
N ALA A 71 -7.72 6.11 13.62
CA ALA A 71 -7.79 4.71 14.03
C ALA A 71 -7.81 4.59 15.56
N THR A 72 -8.53 3.59 16.06
CA THR A 72 -8.67 3.31 17.49
C THR A 72 -8.05 1.98 17.92
N THR A 73 -7.57 1.20 16.96
CA THR A 73 -6.94 -0.11 17.18
C THR A 73 -5.43 0.02 17.46
N PRO A 74 -4.81 -0.95 18.14
CA PRO A 74 -3.37 -0.96 18.40
C PRO A 74 -2.49 -0.95 17.14
N TYR A 75 -2.97 -1.57 16.06
CA TYR A 75 -2.24 -1.68 14.79
C TYR A 75 -3.00 -1.01 13.65
N ILE A 76 -2.23 -0.58 12.66
CA ILE A 76 -2.75 -0.13 11.36
C ILE A 76 -2.05 -0.89 10.24
N ALA A 77 -2.76 -1.09 9.13
CA ALA A 77 -2.22 -1.54 7.86
C ALA A 77 -2.54 -0.51 6.78
N ILE A 78 -1.62 -0.31 5.85
CA ILE A 78 -1.86 0.55 4.70
C ILE A 78 -2.35 -0.30 3.53
N ALA A 79 -3.38 0.19 2.85
CA ALA A 79 -3.85 -0.38 1.59
C ALA A 79 -3.95 0.73 0.53
N GLU A 80 -3.56 0.40 -0.70
CA GLU A 80 -3.58 1.32 -1.86
C GLU A 80 -4.49 0.76 -2.95
N ASP A 81 -5.10 1.63 -3.75
CA ASP A 81 -6.09 1.27 -4.77
C ASP A 81 -5.53 0.56 -6.00
N ASP A 82 -4.21 0.49 -6.12
CA ASP A 82 -3.49 -0.25 -7.15
C ASP A 82 -2.89 -1.58 -6.67
N THR A 83 -3.28 -2.06 -5.50
CA THR A 83 -2.68 -3.24 -4.87
C THR A 83 -3.74 -4.24 -4.40
N LEU A 84 -3.65 -5.49 -4.88
CA LEU A 84 -4.50 -6.60 -4.42
C LEU A 84 -3.88 -7.30 -3.21
N TYR A 85 -4.69 -7.52 -2.21
CA TYR A 85 -4.30 -8.12 -0.95
C TYR A 85 -4.98 -9.47 -0.73
N HIS A 86 -4.25 -10.42 -0.17
CA HIS A 86 -4.79 -11.65 0.38
C HIS A 86 -4.96 -11.52 1.90
N ALA A 87 -5.88 -12.27 2.50
CA ALA A 87 -6.12 -12.23 3.94
C ALA A 87 -4.88 -12.52 4.79
N ASP A 88 -3.94 -13.29 4.28
CA ASP A 88 -2.69 -13.61 5.01
C ASP A 88 -1.83 -12.39 5.25
N HIS A 89 -1.88 -11.39 4.36
CA HIS A 89 -1.19 -10.12 4.55
C HIS A 89 -1.57 -9.46 5.89
N PHE A 90 -2.84 -9.47 6.24
CA PHE A 90 -3.38 -8.77 7.41
C PHE A 90 -3.26 -9.53 8.73
N LYS A 91 -2.66 -10.72 8.74
CA LYS A 91 -2.49 -11.55 9.95
C LYS A 91 -1.27 -11.16 10.79
N PHE A 92 -0.27 -10.52 10.20
CA PHE A 92 0.98 -10.21 10.89
C PHE A 92 0.81 -9.09 11.92
N ARG A 93 1.49 -9.22 13.07
CA ARG A 93 1.58 -8.18 14.11
C ARG A 93 3.04 -8.04 14.52
N PRO A 94 3.73 -6.96 14.08
CA PRO A 94 5.10 -6.69 14.51
C PRO A 94 5.15 -6.32 15.99
N PRO A 95 6.35 -6.39 16.62
CA PRO A 95 6.57 -5.81 17.94
C PRO A 95 6.20 -4.32 17.99
N LEU A 96 5.86 -3.80 19.19
CA LEU A 96 5.34 -2.44 19.35
C LEU A 96 6.31 -1.30 18.96
N ASP A 97 7.58 -1.61 18.78
CA ASP A 97 8.64 -0.69 18.33
C ASP A 97 9.11 -0.94 16.90
N THR A 98 8.38 -1.76 16.13
CA THR A 98 8.84 -2.30 14.84
C THR A 98 7.80 -2.10 13.75
N TYR A 99 8.24 -1.69 12.55
CA TYR A 99 7.45 -1.69 11.32
C TYR A 99 7.53 -3.06 10.66
N GLY A 100 6.37 -3.66 10.33
CA GLY A 100 6.28 -4.89 9.55
C GLY A 100 6.01 -4.61 8.07
N TYR A 101 6.71 -5.32 7.18
CA TYR A 101 6.49 -5.19 5.74
C TYR A 101 6.32 -6.56 5.11
N ASP A 102 5.23 -6.74 4.37
CA ASP A 102 5.05 -7.89 3.50
C ASP A 102 6.07 -7.83 2.36
N MET A 103 6.95 -8.81 2.32
CA MET A 103 8.02 -8.94 1.32
C MET A 103 7.64 -9.91 0.20
N HIS A 104 6.52 -10.64 0.32
CA HIS A 104 6.02 -11.52 -0.73
C HIS A 104 5.17 -10.73 -1.74
N ARG A 105 5.86 -9.95 -2.56
CA ARG A 105 5.24 -8.97 -3.45
C ARG A 105 5.51 -9.26 -4.91
N TRP A 106 4.44 -9.27 -5.71
CA TRP A 106 4.51 -9.39 -7.15
C TRP A 106 4.01 -8.11 -7.80
N GLY A 107 4.77 -7.61 -8.76
CA GLY A 107 4.35 -6.47 -9.56
C GLY A 107 3.74 -6.92 -10.89
N LEU A 108 2.80 -6.14 -11.40
CA LEU A 108 2.16 -6.35 -12.69
C LEU A 108 1.98 -5.02 -13.41
N PHE A 109 2.41 -4.94 -14.68
CA PHE A 109 2.18 -3.76 -15.49
C PHE A 109 0.82 -3.81 -16.15
N THR A 110 0.09 -2.69 -16.17
CA THR A 110 -1.21 -2.58 -16.85
C THR A 110 -1.08 -2.48 -18.37
N TRP A 111 0.14 -2.44 -18.89
CA TRP A 111 0.47 -2.37 -20.34
C TRP A 111 1.51 -3.42 -20.74
N GLY A 112 1.58 -3.64 -22.05
CA GLY A 112 2.51 -4.62 -22.64
C GLY A 112 2.08 -6.06 -22.37
N LYS A 113 3.01 -7.01 -22.47
CA LYS A 113 2.73 -8.43 -22.22
C LYS A 113 2.52 -8.66 -20.72
N PRO A 114 1.37 -9.16 -20.26
CA PRO A 114 1.11 -9.42 -18.86
C PRO A 114 2.11 -10.43 -18.29
N THR A 115 2.87 -10.01 -17.30
CA THR A 115 3.90 -10.83 -16.66
C THR A 115 4.09 -10.34 -15.24
N PHE A 116 3.95 -11.24 -14.27
CA PHE A 116 4.34 -10.96 -12.89
C PHE A 116 5.85 -10.84 -12.78
N TYR A 117 6.31 -9.91 -11.96
CA TYR A 117 7.71 -9.82 -11.55
C TYR A 117 7.82 -9.72 -10.03
N TYR A 118 8.71 -10.52 -9.45
CA TYR A 118 8.90 -10.55 -8.01
C TYR A 118 9.67 -9.31 -7.52
N LYS A 119 9.24 -8.75 -6.37
CA LYS A 119 9.84 -7.55 -5.81
C LYS A 119 9.87 -7.60 -4.28
N ASP A 120 10.95 -8.11 -3.72
CA ASP A 120 11.24 -8.16 -2.30
C ASP A 120 11.71 -6.80 -1.75
N ARG A 121 10.90 -5.78 -1.92
CA ARG A 121 11.25 -4.41 -1.53
C ARG A 121 10.18 -3.82 -0.62
N ILE A 122 10.61 -3.11 0.43
CA ILE A 122 9.75 -2.33 1.32
C ILE A 122 8.89 -1.34 0.52
N SER A 123 7.61 -1.26 0.88
CA SER A 123 6.65 -0.30 0.33
C SER A 123 5.61 0.06 1.38
N ASN A 124 5.09 1.27 1.33
CA ASN A 124 4.01 1.70 2.22
C ASN A 124 2.76 0.82 2.07
N ALA A 125 2.38 0.46 0.84
CA ALA A 125 1.27 -0.45 0.57
C ALA A 125 1.40 -1.83 1.23
N ALA A 126 2.61 -2.21 1.66
CA ALA A 126 2.90 -3.49 2.30
C ALA A 126 3.07 -3.39 3.83
N MET A 127 2.76 -2.23 4.41
CA MET A 127 3.07 -1.93 5.80
C MET A 127 1.95 -2.33 6.76
N ILE A 128 2.35 -3.02 7.85
CA ILE A 128 1.57 -3.15 9.08
C ILE A 128 2.44 -2.68 10.23
N ALA A 129 1.91 -1.78 11.07
CA ALA A 129 2.70 -1.23 12.16
C ALA A 129 1.84 -0.86 13.38
N PRO A 130 2.45 -0.76 14.57
CA PRO A 130 1.80 -0.20 15.74
C PRO A 130 1.38 1.25 15.46
N ARG A 131 0.12 1.57 15.73
CA ARG A 131 -0.47 2.88 15.47
C ARG A 131 0.31 4.02 16.12
N GLU A 132 0.63 3.89 17.38
CA GLU A 132 1.35 4.93 18.15
C GLU A 132 2.77 5.17 17.60
N LEU A 133 3.45 4.12 17.15
CA LEU A 133 4.76 4.22 16.51
C LEU A 133 4.66 5.07 15.23
N VAL A 134 3.65 4.81 14.39
CA VAL A 134 3.43 5.55 13.14
C VAL A 134 3.12 7.03 13.43
N ILE A 135 2.22 7.31 14.38
CA ILE A 135 1.87 8.69 14.75
C ILE A 135 3.12 9.44 15.21
N LYS A 136 3.83 8.92 16.21
CA LYS A 136 5.03 9.54 16.76
C LYS A 136 6.09 9.81 15.70
N SER A 137 6.37 8.82 14.86
CA SER A 137 7.41 8.92 13.83
C SER A 137 7.08 9.95 12.75
N LEU A 138 5.82 9.99 12.30
CA LEU A 138 5.40 10.95 11.28
C LEU A 138 5.27 12.38 11.84
N GLU A 139 4.85 12.54 13.10
CA GLU A 139 4.87 13.85 13.77
C GLU A 139 6.30 14.38 13.90
N GLU A 140 7.25 13.55 14.35
CA GLU A 140 8.67 13.91 14.40
C GLU A 140 9.21 14.29 13.03
N ARG A 141 8.87 13.48 12.00
CA ARG A 141 9.25 13.76 10.62
C ARG A 141 8.76 15.13 10.17
N PHE A 142 7.46 15.40 10.28
CA PHE A 142 6.88 16.64 9.78
C PHE A 142 7.28 17.87 10.62
N ALA A 143 7.57 17.70 11.91
CA ALA A 143 8.14 18.76 12.71
C ALA A 143 9.55 19.16 12.24
N LYS A 144 10.34 18.17 11.83
CA LYS A 144 11.72 18.38 11.38
C LYS A 144 11.84 18.75 9.91
N TYR A 145 10.97 18.20 9.06
CA TYR A 145 11.02 18.34 7.60
C TYR A 145 9.62 18.53 7.01
N PRO A 146 8.96 19.69 7.23
CA PRO A 146 7.56 19.88 6.89
C PRO A 146 7.28 19.77 5.38
N ASP A 147 8.20 20.24 4.55
CA ASP A 147 8.00 20.37 3.09
C ASP A 147 8.96 19.54 2.25
N THR A 148 9.87 18.78 2.89
CA THR A 148 10.90 18.01 2.19
C THR A 148 10.31 16.75 1.58
N GLN A 149 10.57 16.51 0.31
CA GLN A 149 10.22 15.26 -0.37
C GLN A 149 11.07 14.11 0.16
N ILE A 150 10.51 12.90 0.15
CA ILE A 150 11.19 11.71 0.70
C ILE A 150 12.53 11.43 0.02
N GLY A 151 12.64 11.68 -1.28
CA GLY A 151 13.89 11.49 -2.04
C GLY A 151 15.01 12.42 -1.61
N GLU A 152 14.69 13.58 -1.03
CA GLU A 152 15.65 14.57 -0.53
C GLU A 152 16.17 14.20 0.86
N LEU A 153 15.44 13.36 1.59
CA LEU A 153 15.81 12.87 2.90
C LEU A 153 16.70 11.62 2.84
N GLY A 154 17.03 11.17 1.64
CA GLY A 154 17.85 9.99 1.43
C GLY A 154 17.05 8.70 1.41
N LYS A 155 17.69 7.60 1.82
CA LYS A 155 17.10 6.25 1.76
C LYS A 155 16.21 5.98 2.95
N GLU A 156 15.11 6.69 3.05
CA GLU A 156 14.12 6.35 4.05
C GLU A 156 13.51 4.99 3.78
N LYS A 157 13.34 4.24 4.85
CA LYS A 157 12.63 2.98 4.83
C LYS A 157 11.28 3.19 5.48
N GLY A 158 10.24 2.93 4.69
CA GLY A 158 8.88 3.09 5.19
C GLY A 158 8.50 4.54 5.44
N THR A 159 7.80 4.78 6.52
CA THR A 159 7.21 6.07 6.88
C THR A 159 8.16 7.02 7.59
N THR A 160 9.34 6.54 8.03
CA THR A 160 10.20 7.25 8.97
C THR A 160 11.58 7.50 8.44
N LEU A 161 12.29 8.41 9.08
CA LEU A 161 13.74 8.48 9.02
C LEU A 161 14.31 7.15 9.52
N ASP A 162 15.37 6.65 8.92
CA ASP A 162 15.99 5.32 9.07
C ASP A 162 16.46 4.99 10.52
N ARG A 163 15.57 5.11 11.51
CA ARG A 163 15.88 4.91 12.94
C ARG A 163 15.00 3.89 13.64
N HIS A 164 13.94 3.41 12.97
CA HIS A 164 13.02 2.48 13.58
C HIS A 164 13.32 1.06 13.14
N ASN A 165 13.05 0.13 14.04
CA ASN A 165 13.16 -1.28 13.72
C ASN A 165 12.19 -1.64 12.59
N THR A 166 12.66 -2.46 11.68
CA THR A 166 11.85 -2.98 10.57
C THR A 166 12.01 -4.50 10.48
N VAL A 167 10.94 -5.20 10.16
CA VAL A 167 10.95 -6.62 9.90
C VAL A 167 10.18 -6.92 8.62
N GLY A 168 10.78 -7.73 7.75
CA GLY A 168 10.09 -8.33 6.61
C GLY A 168 9.39 -9.61 7.04
N TYR A 169 8.21 -9.86 6.49
CA TYR A 169 7.51 -11.15 6.63
C TYR A 169 7.02 -11.62 5.25
N TRP A 170 6.84 -12.93 5.11
CA TRP A 170 6.46 -13.57 3.86
C TRP A 170 5.21 -14.40 4.10
N PRO A 171 4.00 -13.87 3.86
CA PRO A 171 2.77 -14.68 3.88
C PRO A 171 2.82 -15.75 2.80
N ASP A 172 2.04 -16.81 2.96
CA ASP A 172 1.95 -17.90 1.96
C ASP A 172 1.46 -17.36 0.61
N THR A 173 0.49 -16.46 0.64
CA THR A 173 -0.02 -15.78 -0.57
C THR A 173 0.49 -14.35 -0.63
N GLY A 174 1.26 -14.04 -1.66
CA GLY A 174 1.80 -12.69 -1.88
C GLY A 174 0.76 -11.69 -2.36
N MET A 175 1.02 -10.41 -2.13
CA MET A 175 0.24 -9.29 -2.66
C MET A 175 0.64 -8.96 -4.10
N ILE A 176 -0.29 -8.35 -4.87
CA ILE A 176 -0.03 -7.90 -6.25
C ILE A 176 -0.15 -6.38 -6.31
N PHE A 177 0.93 -5.68 -6.66
CA PHE A 177 0.85 -4.25 -6.94
C PHE A 177 0.89 -4.00 -8.46
N PHE A 178 0.06 -3.06 -8.90
CA PHE A 178 -0.04 -2.68 -10.30
C PHE A 178 0.78 -1.43 -10.57
N SER A 179 1.60 -1.49 -11.62
CA SER A 179 2.26 -0.31 -12.15
C SER A 179 1.42 0.24 -13.30
N HIS A 180 0.99 1.50 -13.19
CA HIS A 180 0.09 2.14 -14.15
C HIS A 180 0.51 3.58 -14.45
N VAL A 181 -0.04 4.16 -15.51
CA VAL A 181 0.37 5.49 -16.01
C VAL A 181 0.06 6.65 -15.05
N ASN A 182 -0.93 6.47 -14.18
CA ASN A 182 -1.33 7.47 -13.18
C ASN A 182 -0.62 7.32 -11.83
N SER A 183 0.33 6.38 -11.70
CA SER A 183 1.12 6.24 -10.47
C SER A 183 2.07 7.43 -10.28
N LEU A 184 2.44 7.72 -9.02
CA LEU A 184 3.38 8.80 -8.70
C LEU A 184 4.76 8.63 -9.33
N ASP A 185 5.15 7.39 -9.60
CA ASP A 185 6.41 7.06 -10.28
C ASP A 185 6.08 6.56 -11.69
N PRO A 186 6.14 7.43 -12.71
CA PRO A 186 5.80 7.05 -14.08
C PRO A 186 6.75 5.96 -14.57
N THR A 187 6.19 4.77 -14.73
CA THR A 187 6.96 3.53 -14.91
C THR A 187 7.19 3.15 -16.36
N GLU A 188 6.54 3.82 -17.31
CA GLU A 188 6.67 3.51 -18.73
C GLU A 188 8.12 3.56 -19.22
N GLN A 189 8.90 4.52 -18.74
CA GLN A 189 10.30 4.71 -19.11
C GLN A 189 11.26 3.73 -18.42
N HIS A 190 10.82 2.97 -17.41
CA HIS A 190 11.70 2.18 -16.54
C HIS A 190 11.28 0.72 -16.40
N LYS A 191 10.42 0.19 -17.28
CA LYS A 191 9.92 -1.19 -17.22
C LYS A 191 11.04 -2.22 -17.02
N SER A 192 12.09 -2.14 -17.81
CA SER A 192 13.24 -3.07 -17.73
C SER A 192 14.02 -2.98 -16.41
N LYS A 193 14.07 -1.80 -15.77
CA LYS A 193 14.73 -1.61 -14.49
C LYS A 193 13.87 -2.06 -13.30
N LYS A 194 12.55 -2.11 -13.49
CA LYS A 194 11.61 -2.52 -12.44
C LYS A 194 11.33 -4.01 -12.45
N MET A 195 11.36 -4.64 -13.61
CA MET A 195 11.24 -6.10 -13.72
C MET A 195 12.49 -6.75 -13.14
N GLY A 196 12.36 -7.40 -11.99
CA GLY A 196 13.41 -8.28 -11.47
C GLY A 196 13.66 -9.49 -12.38
N THR A 197 14.64 -10.31 -12.02
CA THR A 197 14.98 -11.54 -12.75
C THR A 197 13.95 -12.65 -12.58
N VAL A 198 13.18 -12.63 -11.48
CA VAL A 198 12.14 -13.63 -11.19
C VAL A 198 10.82 -13.16 -11.79
N GLN A 199 10.34 -13.88 -12.79
CA GLN A 199 9.13 -13.56 -13.51
C GLN A 199 8.25 -14.81 -13.68
N ALA A 200 6.93 -14.61 -13.73
CA ALA A 200 5.95 -15.66 -13.95
C ALA A 200 4.76 -15.15 -14.78
N TYR A 201 4.12 -16.03 -15.55
CA TYR A 201 2.85 -15.73 -16.22
C TYR A 201 1.63 -16.12 -15.38
N GLU A 202 1.85 -16.99 -14.43
CA GLU A 202 0.86 -17.49 -13.50
C GLU A 202 1.50 -17.69 -12.13
N ILE A 203 0.78 -17.33 -11.07
CA ILE A 203 1.21 -17.54 -9.69
C ILE A 203 0.06 -18.18 -8.88
N PRO A 204 0.38 -18.92 -7.83
CA PRO A 204 -0.63 -19.53 -6.97
C PRO A 204 -1.65 -18.52 -6.45
N TYR A 205 -2.90 -18.94 -6.27
CA TYR A 205 -4.05 -18.14 -5.84
C TYR A 205 -4.51 -17.07 -6.86
N TRP A 206 -3.61 -16.22 -7.37
CA TRP A 206 -3.96 -15.12 -8.28
C TRP A 206 -4.16 -15.57 -9.72
N GLY A 207 -3.63 -16.74 -10.08
CA GLY A 207 -3.75 -17.30 -11.43
C GLY A 207 -2.91 -16.54 -12.46
N ARG A 208 -3.45 -16.41 -13.68
CA ARG A 208 -2.73 -15.84 -14.80
C ARG A 208 -2.72 -14.32 -14.82
N ALA A 209 -1.56 -13.72 -15.08
CA ALA A 209 -1.36 -12.29 -15.16
C ALA A 209 -2.32 -11.60 -16.15
N GLU A 210 -2.60 -12.25 -17.29
CA GLU A 210 -3.50 -11.72 -18.32
C GLU A 210 -4.94 -11.51 -17.80
N ASN A 211 -5.43 -12.42 -16.94
CA ASN A 211 -6.77 -12.32 -16.35
C ASN A 211 -6.88 -11.14 -15.39
N LEU A 212 -5.84 -10.89 -14.58
CA LEU A 212 -5.85 -9.74 -13.67
C LEU A 212 -5.78 -8.41 -14.42
N VAL A 213 -4.98 -8.30 -15.47
CA VAL A 213 -4.88 -7.07 -16.28
C VAL A 213 -6.20 -6.75 -16.99
N GLN A 214 -7.03 -7.74 -17.30
CA GLN A 214 -8.35 -7.51 -17.90
C GLN A 214 -9.27 -6.70 -16.98
N ASN A 215 -9.16 -6.87 -15.66
CA ASN A 215 -9.94 -6.09 -14.70
C ASN A 215 -9.51 -4.63 -14.62
N TRP A 216 -8.33 -4.27 -15.14
CA TRP A 216 -7.83 -2.91 -15.18
C TRP A 216 -8.37 -2.09 -16.39
N LYS A 217 -8.94 -2.75 -17.38
CA LYS A 217 -9.45 -2.12 -18.60
C LYS A 217 -10.92 -1.75 -18.44
#